data_8c959c69abc0fcb62faf8f0fb36a831c
#
_entry.id   8c959c69abc0fcb62faf8f0fb36a831c
#
_cell.length_a   1.000
_cell.length_b   1.000
_cell.length_c   1.000
_cell.angle_alpha   90.00
_cell.angle_beta   90.00
_cell.angle_gamma   90.00
#
_symmetry.space_group_name_H-M   'P 1'
#
loop_
_entity.id
_entity.type
_entity.pdbx_description
1 polymer ?
#
loop_
_entity_poly.entity_id
_entity_poly.type
_entity_poly.pdbx_seq_one_letter_code
_entity_poly.pdbx_strand_id
1 'polypeptide(L)'
;SFLTSAAADARFFNISSGDTIKDGQTFPDNDTTIATTAAINDRIIDLVDDVGGFVPIANETSFPTTNPDVNNGPGTLISIREIASTRTPNSGVVTITNGAGSNTVTISDCGSTVLSAGFGVIVETTSVTHTYQFHRLVPKATEVTTVAGISANVTTVATNIADINTVAADLNEGTSEIDTVATNIANVNTV
;
A
#
# COMPACT_ATOMS: atom_id res chain seq x y z
N SER A 1 41.48 11.49 50.69
CA SER A 1 41.09 12.66 49.89
C SER A 1 39.67 12.49 49.42
N PHE A 2 38.74 13.34 49.87
CA PHE A 2 37.36 13.33 49.39
C PHE A 2 37.31 14.09 48.07
N LEU A 3 36.55 13.55 47.10
CA LEU A 3 36.27 14.26 45.86
C LEU A 3 35.41 15.49 46.18
N THR A 4 35.80 16.65 45.67
CA THR A 4 34.94 17.84 45.67
C THR A 4 33.79 17.66 44.67
N SER A 5 32.68 18.36 44.84
CA SER A 5 31.54 18.31 43.86
C SER A 5 32.04 18.57 42.44
N ALA A 6 32.90 19.59 42.24
CA ALA A 6 33.46 19.91 40.94
C ALA A 6 34.38 18.79 40.38
N ALA A 7 35.11 18.08 41.22
CA ALA A 7 35.94 16.96 40.81
C ALA A 7 35.10 15.68 40.51
N ALA A 8 33.95 15.54 41.17
CA ALA A 8 33.00 14.49 40.88
C ALA A 8 32.27 14.76 39.54
N ASP A 9 31.82 15.99 39.33
CA ASP A 9 31.14 16.39 38.07
C ASP A 9 32.07 16.25 36.84
N ALA A 10 33.39 16.43 37.03
CA ALA A 10 34.35 16.23 35.94
C ALA A 10 34.67 14.77 35.62
N ARG A 11 34.24 13.81 36.46
CA ARG A 11 34.59 12.39 36.35
C ARG A 11 33.39 11.47 36.15
N PHE A 12 32.21 11.92 36.51
CA PHE A 12 31.01 11.11 36.52
C PHE A 12 29.88 11.85 35.79
N PHE A 13 29.10 11.14 35.03
CA PHE A 13 27.88 11.68 34.46
C PHE A 13 26.89 12.08 35.57
N ASN A 14 26.48 13.32 35.53
CA ASN A 14 25.53 13.85 36.48
C ASN A 14 24.14 13.97 35.85
N ILE A 15 23.18 13.17 36.31
CA ILE A 15 21.80 13.15 35.83
C ILE A 15 21.09 14.52 35.98
N SER A 16 21.60 15.38 36.86
CA SER A 16 21.02 16.69 37.20
C SER A 16 21.66 17.85 36.46
N SER A 17 22.83 17.69 35.83
CA SER A 17 23.67 18.79 35.31
C SER A 17 23.52 19.06 33.80
N GLY A 18 22.73 18.30 33.08
CA GLY A 18 22.62 18.45 31.62
C GLY A 18 23.54 17.52 30.82
N ASP A 19 24.31 16.65 31.48
CA ASP A 19 25.10 15.60 30.83
C ASP A 19 24.21 14.48 30.25
N THR A 20 22.92 14.52 30.58
CA THR A 20 21.92 13.59 30.07
C THR A 20 20.83 14.30 29.27
N ILE A 21 20.51 13.73 28.12
CA ILE A 21 19.34 14.14 27.33
C ILE A 21 18.12 13.45 27.92
N LYS A 22 17.11 14.23 28.26
CA LYS A 22 15.85 13.77 28.84
C LYS A 22 14.76 13.75 27.79
N ASP A 23 13.64 13.15 28.16
CA ASP A 23 12.40 13.14 27.40
C ASP A 23 12.01 14.56 26.89
N GLY A 24 11.64 14.68 25.61
CA GLY A 24 11.27 15.94 24.98
C GLY A 24 12.44 16.90 24.66
N GLN A 25 13.68 16.50 24.85
CA GLN A 25 14.85 17.31 24.51
C GLN A 25 15.43 16.95 23.14
N THR A 26 15.94 17.95 22.42
CA THR A 26 16.63 17.76 21.14
C THR A 26 17.93 16.99 21.34
N PHE A 27 18.21 16.01 20.49
CA PHE A 27 19.49 15.30 20.45
C PHE A 27 20.57 16.20 19.87
N PRO A 28 21.59 16.60 20.64
CA PRO A 28 22.71 17.33 20.12
C PRO A 28 23.68 16.37 19.39
N ASP A 29 24.32 16.88 18.36
CA ASP A 29 25.42 16.17 17.69
C ASP A 29 26.73 16.39 18.47
N ASN A 30 26.94 15.61 19.53
CA ASN A 30 28.14 15.65 20.36
C ASN A 30 28.41 14.32 21.07
N ASP A 31 29.60 14.15 21.57
CA ASP A 31 30.08 12.94 22.27
C ASP A 31 30.08 13.09 23.81
N THR A 32 29.49 14.16 24.35
CA THR A 32 29.58 14.53 25.77
C THR A 32 28.29 14.32 26.54
N THR A 33 27.23 13.85 25.87
CA THR A 33 25.92 13.60 26.50
C THR A 33 25.50 12.15 26.35
N ILE A 34 24.77 11.65 27.34
CA ILE A 34 24.12 10.32 27.29
C ILE A 34 22.61 10.50 27.27
N ALA A 35 21.94 9.87 26.30
CA ALA A 35 20.50 9.88 26.26
C ALA A 35 19.88 8.93 27.28
N THR A 36 18.81 9.34 27.94
CA THR A 36 17.99 8.46 28.76
C THR A 36 17.22 7.46 27.88
N THR A 37 16.77 6.36 28.45
CA THR A 37 15.93 5.40 27.73
C THR A 37 14.62 6.03 27.21
N ALA A 38 14.05 6.99 27.94
CA ALA A 38 12.88 7.75 27.49
C ALA A 38 13.21 8.58 26.25
N ALA A 39 14.28 9.37 26.28
CA ALA A 39 14.72 10.18 25.14
C ALA A 39 15.05 9.33 23.89
N ILE A 40 15.67 8.16 24.08
CA ILE A 40 15.94 7.22 22.98
C ILE A 40 14.61 6.71 22.38
N ASN A 41 13.67 6.32 23.24
CA ASN A 41 12.37 5.83 22.81
C ASN A 41 11.60 6.90 22.01
N ASP A 42 11.58 8.14 22.51
CA ASP A 42 10.98 9.28 21.80
C ASP A 42 11.62 9.49 20.43
N ARG A 43 12.96 9.48 20.37
CA ARG A 43 13.66 9.66 19.08
C ARG A 43 13.35 8.54 18.09
N ILE A 44 13.16 7.30 18.57
CA ILE A 44 12.75 6.20 17.72
C ILE A 44 11.33 6.42 17.20
N ILE A 45 10.42 6.88 18.06
CA ILE A 45 9.04 7.22 17.65
C ILE A 45 9.06 8.34 16.62
N ASP A 46 9.76 9.44 16.87
CA ASP A 46 9.90 10.56 15.92
C ASP A 46 10.42 10.10 14.56
N LEU A 47 11.44 9.23 14.53
CA LEU A 47 11.96 8.70 13.26
C LEU A 47 10.97 7.80 12.54
N VAL A 48 10.17 7.04 13.27
CA VAL A 48 9.09 6.21 12.69
C VAL A 48 7.97 7.11 12.16
N ASP A 49 7.65 8.18 12.88
CA ASP A 49 6.66 9.20 12.47
C ASP A 49 7.08 9.91 11.18
N ASP A 50 8.34 10.34 11.10
CA ASP A 50 8.91 10.98 9.90
C ASP A 50 8.84 10.09 8.65
N VAL A 51 8.90 8.76 8.81
CA VAL A 51 8.76 7.78 7.72
C VAL A 51 7.30 7.36 7.49
N GLY A 52 6.36 7.82 8.31
CA GLY A 52 4.93 7.54 8.18
C GLY A 52 4.50 6.16 8.64
N GLY A 53 5.08 5.62 9.72
CA GLY A 53 4.77 4.35 10.39
C GLY A 53 4.18 3.25 9.48
N PHE A 54 4.73 2.06 9.46
CA PHE A 54 4.31 0.98 8.56
C PHE A 54 4.02 -0.31 9.33
N VAL A 55 2.76 -0.74 9.32
CA VAL A 55 2.31 -1.95 10.01
C VAL A 55 1.90 -3.04 9.01
N PRO A 56 2.66 -4.13 8.86
CA PRO A 56 2.28 -5.22 7.97
C PRO A 56 1.22 -6.13 8.61
N ILE A 57 0.20 -6.49 7.82
CA ILE A 57 -0.80 -7.51 8.18
C ILE A 57 -0.92 -8.57 7.09
N ALA A 58 -1.38 -9.77 7.47
CA ALA A 58 -1.41 -10.91 6.54
C ALA A 58 -2.46 -10.73 5.44
N ASN A 59 -3.67 -10.33 5.80
CA ASN A 59 -4.79 -10.14 4.88
C ASN A 59 -5.83 -9.16 5.45
N GLU A 60 -6.91 -8.92 4.72
CA GLU A 60 -7.97 -7.98 5.08
C GLU A 60 -8.79 -8.38 6.33
N THR A 61 -8.60 -9.57 6.88
CA THR A 61 -9.25 -10.00 8.13
C THR A 61 -8.29 -10.04 9.32
N SER A 62 -7.10 -9.47 9.16
CA SER A 62 -6.02 -9.48 10.14
C SER A 62 -5.73 -8.10 10.72
N PHE A 63 -6.66 -7.16 10.61
CA PHE A 63 -6.50 -5.83 11.22
C PHE A 63 -6.41 -5.92 12.74
N PRO A 64 -5.60 -5.08 13.38
CA PRO A 64 -5.56 -4.96 14.83
C PRO A 64 -6.92 -4.56 15.41
N THR A 65 -7.20 -4.98 16.65
CA THR A 65 -8.43 -4.62 17.38
C THR A 65 -8.48 -3.16 17.83
N THR A 66 -7.37 -2.48 17.77
CA THR A 66 -7.22 -1.03 17.92
C THR A 66 -6.42 -0.49 16.74
N ASN A 67 -6.73 0.72 16.28
CA ASN A 67 -5.91 1.31 15.22
C ASN A 67 -4.46 1.44 15.69
N PRO A 68 -3.48 0.98 14.90
CA PRO A 68 -2.08 1.26 15.19
C PRO A 68 -1.85 2.77 15.23
N ASP A 69 -1.09 3.20 16.21
CA ASP A 69 -0.79 4.59 16.48
C ASP A 69 0.73 4.74 16.65
N VAL A 70 1.46 4.47 15.57
CA VAL A 70 2.92 4.63 15.56
C VAL A 70 3.34 6.07 15.29
N ASN A 71 2.39 6.93 14.87
CA ASN A 71 2.59 8.34 14.58
C ASN A 71 1.98 9.25 15.65
N ASN A 72 1.68 8.71 16.83
CA ASN A 72 0.99 9.43 17.90
C ASN A 72 -0.31 10.14 17.40
N GLY A 73 -1.04 9.43 16.54
CA GLY A 73 -2.26 9.93 15.88
C GLY A 73 -2.64 9.15 14.61
N PRO A 74 -3.62 9.63 13.83
CA PRO A 74 -3.94 9.06 12.53
C PRO A 74 -2.80 9.27 11.53
N GLY A 75 -2.75 8.44 10.48
CA GLY A 75 -1.73 8.53 9.43
C GLY A 75 -0.78 7.33 9.38
N THR A 76 -0.93 6.35 10.28
CA THR A 76 -0.15 5.11 10.20
C THR A 76 -0.55 4.30 8.98
N LEU A 77 0.43 3.92 8.15
CA LEU A 77 0.21 3.06 6.99
C LEU A 77 0.13 1.59 7.41
N ILE A 78 -0.92 0.91 6.97
CA ILE A 78 -1.06 -0.53 7.09
C ILE A 78 -0.86 -1.17 5.73
N SER A 79 0.07 -2.10 5.66
CA SER A 79 0.30 -2.91 4.47
C SER A 79 -0.39 -4.26 4.61
N ILE A 80 -1.46 -4.43 3.87
CA ILE A 80 -2.11 -5.72 3.70
C ILE A 80 -1.31 -6.50 2.66
N ARG A 81 -0.67 -7.62 3.05
CA ARG A 81 0.17 -8.41 2.16
C ARG A 81 -0.60 -8.93 0.96
N GLU A 82 -1.81 -9.43 1.18
CA GLU A 82 -2.71 -9.89 0.12
C GLU A 82 -4.18 -9.87 0.57
N ILE A 83 -5.07 -9.53 -0.31
CA ILE A 83 -6.50 -9.68 -0.12
C ILE A 83 -6.85 -11.17 -0.29
N ALA A 84 -7.43 -11.79 0.71
CA ALA A 84 -7.81 -13.21 0.67
C ALA A 84 -9.07 -13.43 -0.17
N SER A 85 -10.03 -12.50 -0.13
CA SER A 85 -11.27 -12.54 -0.91
C SER A 85 -11.55 -11.20 -1.54
N THR A 86 -11.86 -11.19 -2.83
CA THR A 86 -12.17 -9.96 -3.58
C THR A 86 -13.23 -9.13 -2.87
N ARG A 87 -12.98 -7.83 -2.71
CA ARG A 87 -13.87 -6.85 -2.09
C ARG A 87 -14.22 -5.77 -3.10
N THR A 88 -15.50 -5.67 -3.41
CA THR A 88 -16.02 -4.62 -4.30
C THR A 88 -16.55 -3.46 -3.46
N PRO A 89 -16.07 -2.23 -3.70
CA PRO A 89 -16.58 -1.08 -2.96
C PRO A 89 -18.05 -0.80 -3.31
N ASN A 90 -18.80 -0.38 -2.29
CA ASN A 90 -20.11 0.20 -2.45
C ASN A 90 -20.02 1.69 -2.13
N SER A 91 -20.33 2.54 -3.10
CA SER A 91 -20.19 4.01 -2.97
C SER A 91 -18.81 4.45 -2.47
N GLY A 92 -17.75 3.80 -2.96
CA GLY A 92 -16.37 4.12 -2.59
C GLY A 92 -15.88 3.52 -1.28
N VAL A 93 -16.68 2.68 -0.62
CA VAL A 93 -16.38 2.09 0.69
C VAL A 93 -16.37 0.58 0.61
N VAL A 94 -15.35 -0.05 1.17
CA VAL A 94 -15.26 -1.49 1.40
C VAL A 94 -15.53 -1.76 2.87
N THR A 95 -16.46 -2.67 3.14
CA THR A 95 -16.80 -3.14 4.49
C THR A 95 -16.37 -4.59 4.65
N ILE A 96 -15.62 -4.88 5.71
CA ILE A 96 -15.05 -6.21 5.99
C ILE A 96 -15.58 -6.67 7.36
N THR A 97 -16.57 -7.56 7.35
CA THR A 97 -17.08 -8.18 8.57
C THR A 97 -15.99 -9.03 9.21
N ASN A 98 -15.83 -8.93 10.52
CA ASN A 98 -14.75 -9.59 11.27
C ASN A 98 -13.34 -9.24 10.74
N GLY A 99 -13.15 -8.05 10.24
CA GLY A 99 -11.86 -7.57 9.73
C GLY A 99 -10.82 -7.34 10.83
N ALA A 100 -11.27 -7.02 12.05
CA ALA A 100 -10.44 -6.81 13.24
C ALA A 100 -10.99 -7.67 14.40
N GLY A 101 -10.66 -8.95 14.42
CA GLY A 101 -11.32 -9.91 15.32
C GLY A 101 -12.81 -10.01 14.97
N SER A 102 -13.70 -9.77 15.94
CA SER A 102 -15.16 -9.73 15.70
C SER A 102 -15.67 -8.38 15.17
N ASN A 103 -14.81 -7.37 15.06
CA ASN A 103 -15.21 -6.02 14.64
C ASN A 103 -15.24 -5.88 13.13
N THR A 104 -16.15 -5.05 12.64
CA THR A 104 -16.21 -4.68 11.25
C THR A 104 -15.16 -3.60 10.94
N VAL A 105 -14.40 -3.79 9.88
CA VAL A 105 -13.46 -2.81 9.34
C VAL A 105 -14.08 -2.10 8.14
N THR A 106 -13.87 -0.81 8.06
CA THR A 106 -14.29 0.04 6.95
C THR A 106 -13.05 0.65 6.28
N ILE A 107 -12.97 0.54 4.95
CA ILE A 107 -11.95 1.22 4.14
C ILE A 107 -12.68 2.19 3.21
N SER A 108 -12.47 3.49 3.43
CA SER A 108 -13.02 4.58 2.62
C SER A 108 -12.11 4.94 1.45
N ASP A 109 -12.59 5.82 0.60
CA ASP A 109 -11.86 6.42 -0.54
C ASP A 109 -11.38 5.40 -1.59
N CYS A 110 -12.01 4.23 -1.64
CA CYS A 110 -11.72 3.22 -2.67
C CYS A 110 -12.20 3.63 -4.06
N GLY A 111 -13.09 4.63 -4.18
CA GLY A 111 -13.73 4.96 -5.45
C GLY A 111 -14.43 3.74 -6.07
N SER A 112 -14.07 3.38 -7.29
CA SER A 112 -14.50 2.15 -7.96
C SER A 112 -13.45 1.03 -7.93
N THR A 113 -12.36 1.20 -7.19
CA THR A 113 -11.23 0.25 -7.17
C THR A 113 -11.60 -1.03 -6.44
N VAL A 114 -11.74 -2.12 -7.16
CA VAL A 114 -11.96 -3.44 -6.59
C VAL A 114 -10.67 -3.93 -5.94
N LEU A 115 -10.74 -4.32 -4.67
CA LEU A 115 -9.63 -4.95 -3.95
C LEU A 115 -9.63 -6.44 -4.31
N SER A 116 -8.90 -6.79 -5.36
CA SER A 116 -8.89 -8.14 -5.92
C SER A 116 -8.09 -9.11 -5.05
N ALA A 117 -8.60 -10.35 -4.93
CA ALA A 117 -7.91 -11.41 -4.22
C ALA A 117 -6.47 -11.60 -4.73
N GLY A 118 -5.54 -11.75 -3.79
CA GLY A 118 -4.11 -11.90 -4.03
C GLY A 118 -3.34 -10.61 -4.33
N PHE A 119 -4.01 -9.46 -4.43
CA PHE A 119 -3.32 -8.17 -4.50
C PHE A 119 -3.01 -7.65 -3.10
N GLY A 120 -1.89 -6.98 -2.95
CA GLY A 120 -1.59 -6.20 -1.75
C GLY A 120 -2.37 -4.87 -1.76
N VAL A 121 -2.61 -4.33 -0.58
CA VAL A 121 -3.27 -3.03 -0.41
C VAL A 121 -2.57 -2.23 0.67
N ILE A 122 -2.38 -0.96 0.45
CA ILE A 122 -1.95 -0.02 1.47
C ILE A 122 -3.13 0.85 1.86
N VAL A 123 -3.40 0.91 3.15
CA VAL A 123 -4.40 1.79 3.76
C VAL A 123 -3.77 2.61 4.88
N GLU A 124 -4.42 3.68 5.27
CA GLU A 124 -3.96 4.61 6.30
C GLU A 124 -4.97 4.68 7.45
N THR A 125 -4.50 4.73 8.69
CA THR A 125 -5.36 4.86 9.86
C THR A 125 -6.04 6.23 9.89
N THR A 126 -7.29 6.24 10.38
CA THR A 126 -8.03 7.46 10.69
C THR A 126 -8.18 7.63 12.20
N SER A 127 -8.71 8.76 12.65
CA SER A 127 -9.07 8.98 14.05
C SER A 127 -10.22 8.08 14.55
N VAL A 128 -10.91 7.38 13.64
CA VAL A 128 -12.02 6.48 13.98
C VAL A 128 -11.53 5.04 14.00
N THR A 129 -11.73 4.36 15.11
CA THR A 129 -11.33 2.95 15.29
C THR A 129 -11.93 2.07 14.20
N HIS A 130 -11.13 1.14 13.65
CA HIS A 130 -11.45 0.23 12.55
C HIS A 130 -11.87 0.91 11.25
N THR A 131 -11.59 2.21 11.10
CA THR A 131 -11.80 2.96 9.86
C THR A 131 -10.48 3.40 9.26
N TYR A 132 -10.29 3.07 8.01
CA TYR A 132 -9.05 3.31 7.26
C TYR A 132 -9.36 4.01 5.95
N GLN A 133 -8.38 4.72 5.40
CA GLN A 133 -8.45 5.30 4.05
C GLN A 133 -7.63 4.46 3.08
N PHE A 134 -8.18 4.20 1.90
CA PHE A 134 -7.46 3.51 0.83
C PHE A 134 -6.36 4.40 0.25
N HIS A 135 -5.16 3.85 0.12
CA HIS A 135 -4.02 4.55 -0.45
C HIS A 135 -3.68 4.04 -1.85
N ARG A 136 -3.43 2.74 -1.98
CA ARG A 136 -3.09 2.10 -3.26
C ARG A 136 -3.25 0.59 -3.24
N LEU A 137 -3.43 0.02 -4.45
CA LEU A 137 -3.21 -1.40 -4.71
C LEU A 137 -1.72 -1.67 -4.99
N VAL A 138 -1.26 -2.84 -4.55
CA VAL A 138 0.06 -3.39 -4.89
C VAL A 138 -0.18 -4.65 -5.72
N PRO A 139 0.00 -4.60 -7.05
CA PRO A 139 -0.25 -5.75 -7.90
C PRO A 139 0.73 -6.87 -7.63
N LYS A 140 0.33 -8.11 -7.93
CA LYS A 140 1.26 -9.26 -7.91
C LYS A 140 2.33 -9.08 -8.99
N ALA A 141 3.56 -9.42 -8.65
CA ALA A 141 4.66 -9.39 -9.62
C ALA A 141 4.38 -10.30 -10.84
N THR A 142 3.71 -11.45 -10.63
CA THR A 142 3.31 -12.36 -11.70
C THR A 142 2.34 -11.74 -12.69
N GLU A 143 1.36 -10.96 -12.22
CA GLU A 143 0.40 -10.27 -13.09
C GLU A 143 1.10 -9.18 -13.93
N VAL A 144 1.97 -8.41 -13.28
CA VAL A 144 2.78 -7.39 -13.97
C VAL A 144 3.68 -8.03 -15.03
N THR A 145 4.33 -9.15 -14.70
CA THR A 145 5.19 -9.88 -15.65
C THR A 145 4.39 -10.44 -16.81
N THR A 146 3.18 -10.97 -16.56
CA THR A 146 2.29 -11.48 -17.60
C THR A 146 1.89 -10.35 -18.56
N VAL A 147 1.44 -9.20 -18.04
CA VAL A 147 1.09 -8.04 -18.87
C VAL A 147 2.31 -7.54 -19.65
N ALA A 148 3.48 -7.46 -19.01
CA ALA A 148 4.72 -7.09 -19.70
C ALA A 148 5.08 -8.07 -20.82
N GLY A 149 4.88 -9.38 -20.59
CA GLY A 149 5.15 -10.42 -21.58
C GLY A 149 4.27 -10.38 -22.84
N ILE A 150 3.06 -9.82 -22.73
CA ILE A 150 2.13 -9.67 -23.87
C ILE A 150 2.15 -8.27 -24.51
N SER A 151 3.01 -7.38 -24.02
CA SER A 151 3.08 -5.98 -24.49
C SER A 151 3.29 -5.85 -26.01
N ALA A 152 4.12 -6.74 -26.60
CA ALA A 152 4.34 -6.79 -28.04
C ALA A 152 3.05 -7.13 -28.81
N ASN A 153 2.25 -8.08 -28.30
CA ASN A 153 0.97 -8.46 -28.88
C ASN A 153 -0.04 -7.30 -28.80
N VAL A 154 -0.06 -6.60 -27.65
CA VAL A 154 -0.90 -5.41 -27.47
C VAL A 154 -0.51 -4.31 -28.47
N THR A 155 0.78 -4.08 -28.68
CA THR A 155 1.30 -3.12 -29.67
C THR A 155 0.88 -3.53 -31.09
N THR A 156 0.98 -4.82 -31.44
CA THR A 156 0.57 -5.33 -32.75
C THR A 156 -0.93 -5.09 -33.01
N VAL A 157 -1.78 -5.41 -32.02
CA VAL A 157 -3.23 -5.15 -32.13
C VAL A 157 -3.51 -3.67 -32.25
N ALA A 158 -2.86 -2.83 -31.44
CA ALA A 158 -3.05 -1.38 -31.48
C ALA A 158 -2.64 -0.78 -32.83
N THR A 159 -1.56 -1.29 -33.42
CA THR A 159 -1.09 -0.84 -34.75
C THR A 159 -2.07 -1.20 -35.87
N ASN A 160 -2.74 -2.37 -35.76
CA ASN A 160 -3.66 -2.87 -36.77
C ASN A 160 -5.16 -2.63 -36.41
N ILE A 161 -5.43 -1.76 -35.44
CA ILE A 161 -6.80 -1.56 -34.93
C ILE A 161 -7.77 -1.07 -36.02
N ALA A 162 -7.28 -0.28 -36.98
CA ALA A 162 -8.11 0.21 -38.09
C ALA A 162 -8.57 -0.95 -39.00
N ASP A 163 -7.67 -1.87 -39.32
CA ASP A 163 -7.97 -3.04 -40.16
C ASP A 163 -8.89 -4.01 -39.41
N ILE A 164 -8.64 -4.22 -38.09
CA ILE A 164 -9.51 -5.03 -37.23
C ILE A 164 -10.94 -4.46 -37.21
N ASN A 165 -11.08 -3.14 -37.06
CA ASN A 165 -12.38 -2.49 -37.06
C ASN A 165 -13.08 -2.60 -38.46
N THR A 166 -12.31 -2.52 -39.53
CA THR A 166 -12.84 -2.70 -40.90
C THR A 166 -13.40 -4.10 -41.09
N VAL A 167 -12.64 -5.14 -40.70
CA VAL A 167 -13.08 -6.53 -40.77
C VAL A 167 -14.30 -6.76 -39.86
N ALA A 168 -14.30 -6.20 -38.67
CA ALA A 168 -15.43 -6.33 -37.74
C ALA A 168 -16.70 -5.62 -38.28
N ALA A 169 -16.54 -4.48 -38.96
CA ALA A 169 -17.65 -3.78 -39.59
C ALA A 169 -18.24 -4.61 -40.72
N ASP A 170 -17.41 -5.18 -41.63
CA ASP A 170 -17.82 -6.05 -42.70
C ASP A 170 -18.59 -7.28 -42.18
N LEU A 171 -18.08 -7.96 -41.17
CA LEU A 171 -18.74 -9.14 -40.58
C LEU A 171 -20.09 -8.81 -39.90
N ASN A 172 -20.30 -7.58 -39.46
CA ASN A 172 -21.53 -7.16 -38.77
C ASN A 172 -22.57 -6.50 -39.71
N GLU A 173 -22.26 -6.31 -40.99
CA GLU A 173 -23.24 -5.81 -41.95
C GLU A 173 -24.11 -6.92 -42.50
N GLY A 174 -25.25 -6.55 -43.14
CA GLY A 174 -26.24 -7.52 -43.65
C GLY A 174 -25.77 -8.34 -44.84
N THR A 175 -24.68 -7.95 -45.51
CA THR A 175 -24.10 -8.63 -46.68
C THR A 175 -22.57 -8.50 -46.61
N SER A 176 -21.96 -9.34 -45.79
CA SER A 176 -20.50 -9.37 -45.62
C SER A 176 -19.83 -9.98 -46.86
N GLU A 177 -18.84 -9.31 -47.42
CA GLU A 177 -18.01 -9.82 -48.52
C GLU A 177 -17.18 -10.99 -48.06
N ILE A 178 -16.71 -11.00 -46.80
CA ILE A 178 -15.96 -12.09 -46.20
C ILE A 178 -16.84 -13.35 -46.10
N ASP A 179 -18.08 -13.23 -45.63
CA ASP A 179 -19.04 -14.33 -45.52
C ASP A 179 -19.43 -14.86 -46.90
N THR A 180 -19.59 -13.96 -47.88
CA THR A 180 -19.88 -14.31 -49.26
C THR A 180 -18.75 -15.14 -49.87
N VAL A 181 -17.49 -14.75 -49.67
CA VAL A 181 -16.32 -15.53 -50.13
C VAL A 181 -16.23 -16.85 -49.39
N ALA A 182 -16.39 -16.87 -48.09
CA ALA A 182 -16.33 -18.08 -47.26
C ALA A 182 -17.41 -19.10 -47.69
N THR A 183 -18.62 -18.66 -48.00
CA THR A 183 -19.70 -19.51 -48.47
C THR A 183 -19.41 -20.10 -49.87
N ASN A 184 -18.71 -19.35 -50.72
CA ASN A 184 -18.39 -19.75 -52.09
C ASN A 184 -16.96 -20.30 -52.24
N ILE A 185 -16.26 -20.66 -51.14
CA ILE A 185 -14.85 -21.04 -51.16
C ILE A 185 -14.55 -22.24 -52.06
N ALA A 186 -15.52 -23.17 -52.27
CA ALA A 186 -15.39 -24.28 -53.16
C ALA A 186 -15.22 -23.82 -54.61
N ASN A 187 -15.92 -22.76 -55.02
CA ASN A 187 -15.84 -22.16 -56.37
C ASN A 187 -14.52 -21.38 -56.54
N VAL A 188 -14.04 -20.71 -55.48
CA VAL A 188 -12.78 -19.99 -55.49
C VAL A 188 -11.58 -20.93 -55.67
N ASN A 189 -11.65 -22.14 -55.11
CA ASN A 189 -10.58 -23.16 -55.20
C ASN A 189 -10.57 -23.93 -56.51
N THR A 190 -11.57 -23.73 -57.41
CA THR A 190 -11.69 -24.44 -58.72
C THR A 190 -11.19 -23.62 -59.89
N VAL A 191 -10.71 -22.40 -59.67
CA VAL A 191 -10.05 -21.54 -60.63
C VAL A 191 -8.56 -21.65 -60.56
#